data_5cb98efd322321a08b9a6af4303c5c26
#
_entry.id   5cb98efd322321a08b9a6af4303c5c26
#
_cell.length_a   1.000
_cell.length_b   1.000
_cell.length_c   1.000
_cell.angle_alpha   90.00
_cell.angle_beta   90.00
_cell.angle_gamma   90.00
#
_symmetry.space_group_name_H-M   'P 1'
#
loop_
_entity.id
_entity.type
_entity.pdbx_description
1 polymer ?
#
loop_
_entity_poly.entity_id
_entity_poly.type
_entity_poly.pdbx_seq_one_letter_code
_entity_poly.pdbx_strand_id
1 'polypeptide(L)'
;MTAATDDEQRFTTLVERHRRELQVPDPDDGPDVVAVARETIELAYLAAVQHLPPRQRAVLLLRDVLGWRAAEAAQVLEVSVAAANSALQRARATMREHLPERRAEWTAPTEDERALLKRYIAKNEDPDVDALAALLAEHARQTMPPMPLVTEGRAAIVAAWTPVLVGPQAWGEWRCLPVEVNRQVALACYLRPAREMVLLDDVRVVPGPHFEACALDVLRIEDGLVTEVTTFGRGVFASLGLPERL
;
A
#
# COMPACT_ATOMS: atom_id res chain seq x y z
N MET A 1 -26.39 -4.03 -14.28
CA MET A 1 -24.93 -3.92 -14.48
C MET A 1 -24.47 -2.56 -15.07
N THR A 2 -25.36 -1.74 -15.60
CA THR A 2 -25.01 -0.48 -16.31
C THR A 2 -24.83 0.76 -15.40
N ALA A 3 -25.45 0.84 -14.24
CA ALA A 3 -25.39 2.02 -13.37
C ALA A 3 -24.04 2.18 -12.61
N ALA A 4 -23.40 1.06 -12.24
CA ALA A 4 -22.11 1.10 -11.52
C ALA A 4 -20.96 1.61 -12.43
N THR A 5 -21.01 1.31 -13.72
CA THR A 5 -20.00 1.72 -14.70
C THR A 5 -20.08 3.21 -15.02
N ASP A 6 -21.30 3.79 -15.02
CA ASP A 6 -21.51 5.22 -15.31
C ASP A 6 -21.05 6.12 -14.15
N ASP A 7 -21.28 5.69 -12.89
CA ASP A 7 -20.79 6.37 -11.70
C ASP A 7 -19.26 6.33 -11.57
N GLU A 8 -18.63 5.24 -11.99
CA GLU A 8 -17.18 5.08 -11.98
C GLU A 8 -16.50 5.93 -13.08
N GLN A 9 -17.10 6.02 -14.26
CA GLN A 9 -16.64 6.89 -15.34
C GLN A 9 -16.79 8.37 -14.99
N ARG A 10 -17.91 8.77 -14.38
CA ARG A 10 -18.13 10.14 -13.89
C ARG A 10 -17.13 10.54 -12.81
N PHE A 11 -16.83 9.63 -11.87
CA PHE A 11 -15.81 9.85 -10.84
C PHE A 11 -14.42 10.04 -11.44
N THR A 12 -14.01 9.17 -12.35
CA THR A 12 -12.71 9.26 -13.05
C THR A 12 -12.57 10.57 -13.80
N THR A 13 -13.62 10.98 -14.55
CA THR A 13 -13.65 12.25 -15.27
C THR A 13 -13.56 13.46 -14.34
N LEU A 14 -14.18 13.38 -13.16
CA LEU A 14 -14.12 14.44 -12.16
C LEU A 14 -12.72 14.57 -11.56
N VAL A 15 -12.11 13.46 -11.18
CA VAL A 15 -10.74 13.42 -10.63
C VAL A 15 -9.74 13.93 -11.67
N GLU A 16 -9.87 13.56 -12.94
CA GLU A 16 -8.98 14.05 -13.99
C GLU A 16 -9.15 15.54 -14.27
N ARG A 17 -10.39 16.06 -14.25
CA ARG A 17 -10.67 17.48 -14.44
C ARG A 17 -10.04 18.35 -13.35
N HIS A 18 -10.04 17.89 -12.11
CA HIS A 18 -9.53 18.64 -10.95
C HIS A 18 -8.11 18.21 -10.54
N ARG A 19 -7.47 17.31 -11.27
CA ARG A 19 -6.12 16.80 -10.99
C ARG A 19 -5.07 17.91 -10.86
N ARG A 20 -5.25 19.04 -11.56
CA ARG A 20 -4.33 20.19 -11.46
C ARG A 20 -4.52 21.00 -10.19
N GLU A 21 -5.74 21.07 -9.66
CA GLU A 21 -6.06 21.77 -8.41
C GLU A 21 -5.60 20.95 -7.18
N LEU A 22 -5.46 19.63 -7.36
CA LEU A 22 -5.01 18.67 -6.34
C LEU A 22 -3.49 18.65 -6.11
N GLN A 23 -2.70 19.25 -7.00
CA GLN A 23 -1.23 19.11 -7.00
C GLN A 23 -0.49 20.36 -6.57
N VAL A 24 -1.15 21.43 -6.19
CA VAL A 24 -0.45 22.67 -5.76
C VAL A 24 -0.60 22.84 -4.26
N PRO A 25 0.42 22.44 -3.45
CA PRO A 25 0.55 22.90 -2.09
C PRO A 25 0.68 24.44 -2.09
N ASP A 26 0.23 25.09 -1.02
CA ASP A 26 0.49 26.51 -0.83
C ASP A 26 2.02 26.74 -0.86
N PRO A 27 2.52 27.72 -1.62
CA PRO A 27 3.96 28.02 -1.66
C PRO A 27 4.57 28.34 -0.28
N ASP A 28 3.72 28.69 0.69
CA ASP A 28 4.13 29.00 2.07
C ASP A 28 4.14 27.77 2.99
N ASP A 29 3.66 26.60 2.52
CA ASP A 29 3.72 25.36 3.29
C ASP A 29 5.14 24.78 3.23
N GLY A 30 5.73 24.49 4.38
CA GLY A 30 7.02 23.82 4.46
C GLY A 30 6.99 22.42 3.84
N PRO A 31 8.13 21.92 3.32
CA PRO A 31 8.21 20.63 2.63
C PRO A 31 7.66 19.45 3.45
N ASP A 32 7.76 19.50 4.76
CA ASP A 32 7.28 18.47 5.67
C ASP A 32 5.73 18.45 5.77
N VAL A 33 5.10 19.65 5.76
CA VAL A 33 3.63 19.80 5.80
C VAL A 33 3.02 19.30 4.50
N VAL A 34 3.67 19.59 3.37
CA VAL A 34 3.28 19.13 2.04
C VAL A 34 3.38 17.61 1.92
N ALA A 35 4.46 17.01 2.43
CA ALA A 35 4.65 15.56 2.42
C ALA A 35 3.57 14.86 3.27
N VAL A 36 3.32 15.35 4.49
CA VAL A 36 2.27 14.83 5.39
C VAL A 36 0.88 14.93 4.78
N ALA A 37 0.56 16.05 4.11
CA ALA A 37 -0.72 16.22 3.45
C ALA A 37 -0.90 15.22 2.29
N ARG A 38 0.14 14.99 1.48
CA ARG A 38 0.12 14.00 0.39
C ARG A 38 -0.08 12.58 0.91
N GLU A 39 0.69 12.16 1.90
CA GLU A 39 0.55 10.83 2.51
C GLU A 39 -0.84 10.60 3.10
N THR A 40 -1.40 11.61 3.77
CA THR A 40 -2.76 11.53 4.32
C THR A 40 -3.81 11.41 3.21
N ILE A 41 -3.62 12.10 2.09
CA ILE A 41 -4.49 12.03 0.91
C ILE A 41 -4.45 10.64 0.29
N GLU A 42 -3.27 10.08 0.09
CA GLU A 42 -3.10 8.76 -0.53
C GLU A 42 -3.73 7.65 0.31
N LEU A 43 -3.54 7.68 1.61
CA LEU A 43 -4.10 6.67 2.52
C LEU A 43 -5.62 6.78 2.66
N ALA A 44 -6.17 7.98 2.80
CA ALA A 44 -7.61 8.20 2.80
C ALA A 44 -8.23 7.75 1.47
N TYR A 45 -7.53 7.97 0.36
CA TYR A 45 -7.95 7.51 -0.95
C TYR A 45 -8.00 5.98 -1.04
N LEU A 46 -6.93 5.29 -0.65
CA LEU A 46 -6.85 3.82 -0.70
C LEU A 46 -7.92 3.17 0.18
N ALA A 47 -8.06 3.64 1.42
CA ALA A 47 -9.08 3.14 2.33
C ALA A 47 -10.50 3.44 1.83
N ALA A 48 -10.74 4.63 1.27
CA ALA A 48 -12.03 4.99 0.70
C ALA A 48 -12.41 4.14 -0.51
N VAL A 49 -11.43 3.83 -1.37
CA VAL A 49 -11.66 2.96 -2.55
C VAL A 49 -12.07 1.54 -2.14
N GLN A 50 -11.50 1.03 -1.05
CA GLN A 50 -11.74 -0.36 -0.64
C GLN A 50 -13.02 -0.56 0.18
N HIS A 51 -13.36 0.36 1.07
CA HIS A 51 -14.37 0.12 2.11
C HIS A 51 -15.66 0.94 1.97
N LEU A 52 -15.68 1.97 1.13
CA LEU A 52 -16.82 2.87 1.03
C LEU A 52 -17.70 2.62 -0.20
N PRO A 53 -19.03 2.67 -0.08
CA PRO A 53 -19.93 2.77 -1.23
C PRO A 53 -19.59 4.00 -2.09
N PRO A 54 -19.82 3.96 -3.42
CA PRO A 54 -19.37 5.01 -4.36
C PRO A 54 -19.72 6.46 -3.95
N ARG A 55 -20.95 6.70 -3.51
CA ARG A 55 -21.39 8.06 -3.07
C ARG A 55 -20.69 8.51 -1.78
N GLN A 56 -20.46 7.60 -0.85
CA GLN A 56 -19.75 7.92 0.40
C GLN A 56 -18.27 8.18 0.11
N ARG A 57 -17.68 7.42 -0.79
CA ARG A 57 -16.32 7.59 -1.29
C ARG A 57 -16.14 8.96 -1.93
N ALA A 58 -17.04 9.34 -2.85
CA ALA A 58 -16.97 10.60 -3.55
C ALA A 58 -17.08 11.79 -2.59
N VAL A 59 -18.06 11.77 -1.67
CA VAL A 59 -18.23 12.87 -0.73
C VAL A 59 -17.06 12.99 0.25
N LEU A 60 -16.47 11.89 0.71
CA LEU A 60 -15.29 11.89 1.57
C LEU A 60 -14.10 12.55 0.87
N LEU A 61 -13.83 12.17 -0.37
CA LEU A 61 -12.74 12.74 -1.16
C LEU A 61 -12.95 14.23 -1.39
N LEU A 62 -14.11 14.65 -1.85
CA LEU A 62 -14.41 16.07 -2.11
C LEU A 62 -14.30 16.93 -0.85
N ARG A 63 -14.80 16.44 0.29
CA ARG A 63 -14.90 17.21 1.53
C ARG A 63 -13.66 17.17 2.40
N ASP A 64 -13.08 15.98 2.60
CA ASP A 64 -12.02 15.76 3.60
C ASP A 64 -10.62 15.75 2.97
N VAL A 65 -10.52 15.39 1.69
CA VAL A 65 -9.25 15.39 0.98
C VAL A 65 -9.07 16.68 0.18
N LEU A 66 -10.10 17.10 -0.57
CA LEU A 66 -10.02 18.26 -1.46
C LEU A 66 -10.48 19.58 -0.79
N GLY A 67 -11.00 19.53 0.43
CA GLY A 67 -11.42 20.70 1.18
C GLY A 67 -12.64 21.45 0.62
N TRP A 68 -13.40 20.85 -0.32
CA TRP A 68 -14.54 21.50 -0.94
C TRP A 68 -15.63 21.86 0.06
N ARG A 69 -16.38 22.92 -0.21
CA ARG A 69 -17.55 23.28 0.61
C ARG A 69 -18.67 22.28 0.39
N ALA A 70 -19.54 22.10 1.42
CA ALA A 70 -20.64 21.15 1.36
C ALA A 70 -21.59 21.39 0.18
N ALA A 71 -21.83 22.67 -0.16
CA ALA A 71 -22.67 23.06 -1.28
C ALA A 71 -22.07 22.67 -2.63
N GLU A 72 -20.75 22.83 -2.81
CA GLU A 72 -20.02 22.49 -4.03
C GLU A 72 -20.01 20.97 -4.23
N ALA A 73 -19.68 20.20 -3.19
CA ALA A 73 -19.73 18.74 -3.24
C ALA A 73 -21.16 18.22 -3.53
N ALA A 74 -22.17 18.81 -2.90
CA ALA A 74 -23.56 18.45 -3.13
C ALA A 74 -24.00 18.72 -4.57
N GLN A 75 -23.60 19.87 -5.14
CA GLN A 75 -23.90 20.25 -6.52
C GLN A 75 -23.28 19.26 -7.53
N VAL A 76 -22.02 18.91 -7.35
CA VAL A 76 -21.30 17.98 -8.26
C VAL A 76 -21.86 16.57 -8.16
N LEU A 77 -22.25 16.14 -6.96
CA LEU A 77 -22.83 14.81 -6.73
C LEU A 77 -24.32 14.74 -7.03
N GLU A 78 -24.92 15.86 -7.47
CA GLU A 78 -26.36 15.99 -7.78
C GLU A 78 -27.26 15.54 -6.61
N VAL A 79 -26.89 15.92 -5.39
CA VAL A 79 -27.63 15.62 -4.16
C VAL A 79 -27.90 16.89 -3.34
N SER A 80 -28.80 16.80 -2.36
CA SER A 80 -28.97 17.91 -1.40
C SER A 80 -27.75 18.02 -0.47
N VAL A 81 -27.48 19.21 0.05
CA VAL A 81 -26.43 19.45 1.06
C VAL A 81 -26.63 18.55 2.29
N ALA A 82 -27.89 18.35 2.70
CA ALA A 82 -28.19 17.43 3.80
C ALA A 82 -27.84 15.97 3.48
N ALA A 83 -28.10 15.51 2.26
CA ALA A 83 -27.73 14.17 1.81
C ALA A 83 -26.20 14.00 1.71
N ALA A 84 -25.48 15.00 1.21
CA ALA A 84 -24.01 15.00 1.18
C ALA A 84 -23.42 14.92 2.59
N ASN A 85 -23.90 15.74 3.53
CA ASN A 85 -23.44 15.70 4.92
C ASN A 85 -23.73 14.36 5.60
N SER A 86 -24.92 13.78 5.37
CA SER A 86 -25.25 12.45 5.90
C SER A 86 -24.38 11.34 5.31
N ALA A 87 -24.06 11.42 4.01
CA ALA A 87 -23.15 10.49 3.36
C ALA A 87 -21.74 10.63 3.92
N LEU A 88 -21.24 11.85 4.15
CA LEU A 88 -19.94 12.11 4.77
C LEU A 88 -19.86 11.55 6.20
N GLN A 89 -20.91 11.73 7.00
CA GLN A 89 -20.93 11.17 8.36
C GLN A 89 -20.83 9.65 8.34
N ARG A 90 -21.58 8.97 7.45
CA ARG A 90 -21.49 7.51 7.28
C ARG A 90 -20.11 7.10 6.78
N ALA A 91 -19.55 7.80 5.78
CA ALA A 91 -18.21 7.55 5.28
C ALA A 91 -17.17 7.61 6.40
N ARG A 92 -17.21 8.68 7.21
CA ARG A 92 -16.30 8.85 8.36
C ARG A 92 -16.50 7.77 9.44
N ALA A 93 -17.71 7.27 9.64
CA ALA A 93 -17.99 6.19 10.57
C ALA A 93 -17.38 4.88 10.08
N THR A 94 -17.62 4.50 8.82
CA THR A 94 -17.02 3.32 8.18
C THR A 94 -15.49 3.42 8.15
N MET A 95 -14.94 4.59 7.85
CA MET A 95 -13.49 4.79 7.89
C MET A 95 -12.90 4.58 9.28
N ARG A 96 -13.58 5.04 10.34
CA ARG A 96 -13.13 4.81 11.73
C ARG A 96 -13.20 3.35 12.13
N GLU A 97 -14.16 2.60 11.63
CA GLU A 97 -14.33 1.17 11.89
C GLU A 97 -13.22 0.33 11.21
N HIS A 98 -12.77 0.75 10.02
CA HIS A 98 -11.81 0.01 9.22
C HIS A 98 -10.39 0.57 9.27
N LEU A 99 -10.21 1.83 9.67
CA LEU A 99 -8.90 2.36 10.00
C LEU A 99 -8.56 1.94 11.44
N PRO A 100 -7.41 1.32 11.67
CA PRO A 100 -6.98 1.00 13.02
C PRO A 100 -6.99 2.25 13.90
N GLU A 101 -7.41 2.12 15.15
CA GLU A 101 -7.51 3.23 16.12
C GLU A 101 -6.18 3.98 16.34
N ARG A 102 -5.08 3.44 15.87
CA ARG A 102 -3.74 4.01 15.93
C ARG A 102 -3.48 5.10 14.90
N ARG A 103 -4.26 6.16 14.94
CA ARG A 103 -3.91 7.44 14.33
C ARG A 103 -2.77 8.16 15.09
N ALA A 104 -2.34 7.61 16.21
CA ALA A 104 -1.48 8.33 17.15
C ALA A 104 0.02 8.26 16.83
N GLU A 105 0.50 7.37 15.97
CA GLU A 105 1.93 7.14 15.85
C GLU A 105 2.41 6.91 14.42
N TRP A 106 2.06 7.81 13.53
CA TRP A 106 2.73 7.91 12.22
C TRP A 106 4.01 8.74 12.41
N THR A 107 4.84 8.27 13.29
CA THR A 107 6.21 8.75 13.44
C THR A 107 7.09 8.10 12.38
N ALA A 108 8.18 8.77 12.01
CA ALA A 108 9.21 8.13 11.19
C ALA A 108 9.65 6.82 11.85
N PRO A 109 10.04 5.80 11.06
CA PRO A 109 10.48 4.52 11.61
C PRO A 109 11.55 4.69 12.69
N THR A 110 11.42 3.94 13.75
CA THR A 110 12.39 3.93 14.85
C THR A 110 13.69 3.23 14.43
N GLU A 111 14.74 3.43 15.22
CA GLU A 111 16.01 2.71 15.03
C GLU A 111 15.83 1.18 15.13
N ASP A 112 14.97 0.74 16.06
CA ASP A 112 14.67 -0.68 16.28
C ASP A 112 13.93 -1.29 15.07
N GLU A 113 12.96 -0.56 14.48
CA GLU A 113 12.27 -1.00 13.27
C GLU A 113 13.21 -1.07 12.07
N ARG A 114 14.12 -0.11 11.91
CA ARG A 114 15.17 -0.16 10.88
C ARG A 114 16.15 -1.32 11.11
N ALA A 115 16.49 -1.61 12.35
CA ALA A 115 17.34 -2.75 12.71
C ALA A 115 16.65 -4.09 12.39
N LEU A 116 15.35 -4.19 12.69
CA LEU A 116 14.54 -5.35 12.34
C LEU A 116 14.46 -5.51 10.81
N LEU A 117 14.21 -4.44 10.06
CA LEU A 117 14.20 -4.46 8.60
C LEU A 117 15.53 -4.99 8.03
N LYS A 118 16.68 -4.55 8.55
CA LYS A 118 17.99 -5.05 8.12
C LYS A 118 18.12 -6.56 8.33
N ARG A 119 17.65 -7.08 9.47
CA ARG A 119 17.64 -8.52 9.75
C ARG A 119 16.71 -9.26 8.79
N TYR A 120 15.54 -8.71 8.52
CA TYR A 120 14.55 -9.27 7.60
C TYR A 120 15.11 -9.34 6.17
N ILE A 121 15.75 -8.27 5.68
CA ILE A 121 16.43 -8.23 4.38
C ILE A 121 17.52 -9.29 4.29
N ALA A 122 18.41 -9.37 5.29
CA ALA A 122 19.52 -10.33 5.29
C ALA A 122 19.03 -11.79 5.17
N LYS A 123 17.85 -12.10 5.75
CA LYS A 123 17.26 -13.44 5.70
C LYS A 123 16.44 -13.71 4.44
N ASN A 124 16.14 -12.69 3.65
CA ASN A 124 15.61 -12.85 2.29
C ASN A 124 16.75 -13.05 1.27
N GLU A 125 17.88 -12.34 1.42
CA GLU A 125 19.02 -12.43 0.49
C GLU A 125 19.84 -13.72 0.68
N ASP A 126 19.98 -14.17 1.92
CA ASP A 126 20.53 -15.48 2.30
C ASP A 126 19.42 -16.27 3.02
N PRO A 127 18.56 -16.98 2.29
CA PRO A 127 17.30 -17.46 2.80
C PRO A 127 17.43 -18.42 3.99
N ASP A 128 16.98 -17.93 5.14
CA ASP A 128 16.85 -18.70 6.38
C ASP A 128 15.41 -18.57 6.87
N VAL A 129 14.59 -19.53 6.46
CA VAL A 129 13.13 -19.50 6.68
C VAL A 129 12.78 -19.54 8.17
N ASP A 130 13.55 -20.26 8.99
CA ASP A 130 13.34 -20.34 10.43
C ASP A 130 13.67 -18.99 11.11
N ALA A 131 14.74 -18.33 10.68
CA ALA A 131 15.09 -17.01 11.16
C ALA A 131 14.08 -15.94 10.70
N LEU A 132 13.54 -16.03 9.48
CA LEU A 132 12.42 -15.20 9.03
C LEU A 132 11.17 -15.43 9.88
N ALA A 133 10.82 -16.68 10.14
CA ALA A 133 9.70 -17.03 11.00
C ALA A 133 9.83 -16.40 12.41
N ALA A 134 11.05 -16.36 12.97
CA ALA A 134 11.31 -15.76 14.27
C ALA A 134 11.10 -14.23 14.30
N LEU A 135 11.08 -13.55 13.14
CA LEU A 135 10.80 -12.12 13.05
C LEU A 135 9.29 -11.81 12.93
N LEU A 136 8.46 -12.82 12.65
CA LEU A 136 7.01 -12.65 12.53
C LEU A 136 6.31 -12.87 13.89
N ALA A 137 5.28 -12.08 14.17
CA ALA A 137 4.34 -12.37 15.24
C ALA A 137 3.58 -13.68 14.93
N GLU A 138 3.09 -14.39 15.96
CA GLU A 138 2.35 -15.64 15.76
C GLU A 138 1.06 -15.43 14.95
N HIS A 139 0.41 -14.30 15.17
CA HIS A 139 -0.80 -13.87 14.48
C HIS A 139 -0.52 -12.98 13.25
N ALA A 140 0.71 -12.98 12.73
CA ALA A 140 1.08 -12.15 11.59
C ALA A 140 0.17 -12.40 10.39
N ARG A 141 -0.05 -11.36 9.61
CA ARG A 141 -0.90 -11.39 8.41
C ARG A 141 -0.10 -10.94 7.20
N GLN A 142 -0.31 -11.60 6.06
CA GLN A 142 0.18 -11.14 4.77
C GLN A 142 -0.98 -10.85 3.84
N THR A 143 -0.90 -9.72 3.14
CA THR A 143 -1.86 -9.30 2.11
C THR A 143 -1.12 -8.93 0.82
N MET A 144 -1.77 -9.11 -0.32
CA MET A 144 -1.16 -8.85 -1.63
C MET A 144 -2.12 -8.08 -2.56
N PRO A 145 -2.46 -6.82 -2.24
CA PRO A 145 -3.33 -6.02 -3.09
C PRO A 145 -2.71 -5.76 -4.48
N PRO A 146 -3.51 -5.73 -5.56
CA PRO A 146 -4.97 -5.80 -5.59
C PRO A 146 -5.55 -7.22 -5.54
N MET A 147 -4.71 -8.25 -5.44
CA MET A 147 -5.19 -9.62 -5.33
C MET A 147 -5.88 -9.84 -3.98
N PRO A 148 -7.02 -10.55 -3.94
CA PRO A 148 -7.73 -10.84 -2.69
C PRO A 148 -7.03 -11.98 -1.90
N LEU A 149 -5.71 -12.00 -1.91
CA LEU A 149 -4.91 -12.99 -1.21
C LEU A 149 -4.58 -12.49 0.19
N VAL A 150 -5.01 -13.26 1.16
CA VAL A 150 -4.73 -13.03 2.59
C VAL A 150 -4.23 -14.34 3.17
N THR A 151 -3.07 -14.28 3.84
CA THR A 151 -2.50 -15.40 4.59
C THR A 151 -2.41 -14.98 6.05
N GLU A 152 -2.98 -15.76 6.95
CA GLU A 152 -3.01 -15.47 8.39
C GLU A 152 -2.23 -16.52 9.17
N GLY A 153 -1.46 -16.04 10.14
CA GLY A 153 -0.62 -16.84 11.01
C GLY A 153 0.78 -17.08 10.45
N ARG A 154 1.78 -16.96 11.33
CA ARG A 154 3.21 -17.18 11.04
C ARG A 154 3.46 -18.45 10.24
N ALA A 155 2.89 -19.57 10.70
CA ALA A 155 3.13 -20.88 10.08
C ALA A 155 2.63 -20.94 8.63
N ALA A 156 1.47 -20.34 8.33
CA ALA A 156 0.91 -20.30 6.99
C ALA A 156 1.72 -19.39 6.06
N ILE A 157 2.17 -18.24 6.56
CA ILE A 157 3.04 -17.31 5.82
C ILE A 157 4.36 -17.99 5.47
N VAL A 158 5.01 -18.62 6.44
CA VAL A 158 6.26 -19.36 6.25
C VAL A 158 6.11 -20.50 5.26
N ALA A 159 5.00 -21.24 5.33
CA ALA A 159 4.70 -22.31 4.37
C ALA A 159 4.54 -21.77 2.94
N ALA A 160 3.97 -20.59 2.77
CA ALA A 160 3.84 -19.92 1.46
C ALA A 160 5.21 -19.42 0.93
N TRP A 161 6.08 -18.91 1.80
CA TRP A 161 7.40 -18.40 1.40
C TRP A 161 8.44 -19.48 1.13
N THR A 162 8.38 -20.59 1.85
CA THR A 162 9.38 -21.67 1.75
C THR A 162 9.68 -22.08 0.30
N PRO A 163 8.71 -22.44 -0.55
CA PRO A 163 8.99 -22.86 -1.93
C PRO A 163 9.51 -21.72 -2.82
N VAL A 164 9.28 -20.47 -2.44
CA VAL A 164 9.76 -19.28 -3.15
C VAL A 164 11.22 -19.01 -2.84
N LEU A 165 11.63 -19.20 -1.59
CA LEU A 165 12.94 -18.83 -1.08
C LEU A 165 13.96 -19.98 -1.14
N VAL A 166 13.54 -21.19 -0.82
CA VAL A 166 14.48 -22.33 -0.64
C VAL A 166 14.02 -23.59 -1.37
N GLY A 167 14.98 -24.47 -1.63
CA GLY A 167 14.74 -25.77 -2.24
C GLY A 167 14.69 -25.76 -3.76
N PRO A 168 14.33 -26.89 -4.40
CA PRO A 168 14.39 -27.05 -5.85
C PRO A 168 13.39 -26.20 -6.63
N GLN A 169 12.41 -25.65 -5.94
CA GLN A 169 11.38 -24.75 -6.50
C GLN A 169 11.71 -23.28 -6.28
N ALA A 170 12.79 -22.95 -5.58
CA ALA A 170 13.18 -21.56 -5.30
C ALA A 170 13.21 -20.73 -6.59
N TRP A 171 12.77 -19.49 -6.46
CA TRP A 171 12.61 -18.60 -7.61
C TRP A 171 13.96 -18.14 -8.16
N GLY A 172 14.98 -18.00 -7.31
CA GLY A 172 16.31 -17.56 -7.70
C GLY A 172 17.01 -16.83 -6.57
N GLU A 173 17.89 -15.91 -6.94
CA GLU A 173 18.62 -15.08 -5.99
C GLU A 173 17.86 -13.79 -5.74
N TRP A 174 17.84 -13.38 -4.48
CA TRP A 174 17.16 -12.18 -4.04
C TRP A 174 18.13 -11.06 -3.68
N ARG A 175 17.75 -9.84 -3.99
CA ARG A 175 18.37 -8.62 -3.48
C ARG A 175 17.30 -7.66 -3.05
N CYS A 176 17.43 -7.10 -1.84
CA CYS A 176 16.41 -6.23 -1.28
C CYS A 176 17.02 -4.87 -0.89
N LEU A 177 16.39 -3.79 -1.30
CA LEU A 177 16.75 -2.44 -0.88
C LEU A 177 15.83 -1.99 0.25
N PRO A 178 16.39 -1.47 1.37
CA PRO A 178 15.58 -0.85 2.40
C PRO A 178 14.98 0.45 1.86
N VAL A 179 13.69 0.62 2.03
CA VAL A 179 12.95 1.83 1.66
C VAL A 179 11.99 2.22 2.77
N GLU A 180 11.51 3.45 2.73
CA GLU A 180 10.43 3.92 3.62
C GLU A 180 9.24 4.31 2.75
N VAL A 181 8.07 3.78 3.06
CA VAL A 181 6.82 4.07 2.36
C VAL A 181 5.76 4.40 3.38
N ASN A 182 5.15 5.59 3.26
CA ASN A 182 4.12 6.04 4.20
C ASN A 182 4.58 5.95 5.67
N ARG A 183 5.83 6.36 5.95
CA ARG A 183 6.46 6.28 7.29
C ARG A 183 6.52 4.87 7.88
N GLN A 184 6.45 3.87 7.06
CA GLN A 184 6.67 2.48 7.45
C GLN A 184 7.95 1.98 6.81
N VAL A 185 8.62 1.08 7.50
CA VAL A 185 9.74 0.35 6.93
C VAL A 185 9.25 -0.58 5.84
N ALA A 186 9.95 -0.60 4.74
CA ALA A 186 9.63 -1.44 3.60
C ALA A 186 10.91 -1.97 2.94
N LEU A 187 10.78 -2.99 2.12
CA LEU A 187 11.87 -3.51 1.31
C LEU A 187 11.41 -3.66 -0.14
N ALA A 188 12.19 -3.10 -1.05
CA ALA A 188 12.02 -3.33 -2.47
C ALA A 188 12.81 -4.58 -2.86
N CYS A 189 12.11 -5.65 -3.21
CA CYS A 189 12.67 -6.95 -3.51
C CYS A 189 12.92 -7.10 -5.02
N TYR A 190 14.13 -7.47 -5.37
CA TYR A 190 14.57 -7.76 -6.72
C TYR A 190 14.96 -9.23 -6.82
N LEU A 191 14.58 -9.86 -7.92
CA LEU A 191 14.83 -11.28 -8.18
C LEU A 191 15.73 -11.45 -9.39
N ARG A 192 16.79 -12.25 -9.26
CA ARG A 192 17.50 -12.84 -10.40
C ARG A 192 16.96 -14.26 -10.57
N PRO A 193 16.04 -14.47 -11.52
CA PRO A 193 15.30 -15.72 -11.59
C PRO A 193 16.19 -16.89 -12.01
N ALA A 194 16.03 -18.04 -11.35
CA ALA A 194 16.74 -19.28 -11.71
C ALA A 194 16.16 -19.96 -12.97
N ARG A 195 14.92 -19.62 -13.33
CA ARG A 195 14.18 -20.12 -14.49
C ARG A 195 13.23 -19.07 -15.01
N GLU A 196 12.70 -19.29 -16.21
CA GLU A 196 11.62 -18.47 -16.73
C GLU A 196 10.37 -18.61 -15.84
N MET A 197 9.76 -17.48 -15.47
CA MET A 197 8.54 -17.42 -14.66
C MET A 197 7.73 -16.17 -14.94
N VAL A 198 6.50 -16.16 -14.45
CA VAL A 198 5.62 -14.99 -14.44
C VAL A 198 5.50 -14.49 -13.01
N LEU A 199 5.75 -13.20 -12.80
CA LEU A 199 5.61 -12.55 -11.50
C LEU A 199 4.15 -12.18 -11.20
N LEU A 200 3.90 -11.64 -10.02
CA LEU A 200 2.57 -11.32 -9.47
C LEU A 200 1.71 -10.39 -10.35
N ASP A 201 2.32 -9.59 -11.19
CA ASP A 201 1.70 -8.60 -12.07
C ASP A 201 1.75 -9.02 -13.55
N ASP A 202 1.72 -10.33 -13.80
CA ASP A 202 1.76 -10.95 -15.12
C ASP A 202 3.02 -10.64 -15.95
N VAL A 203 4.07 -10.12 -15.29
CA VAL A 203 5.34 -9.83 -15.94
C VAL A 203 6.18 -11.09 -16.06
N ARG A 204 6.55 -11.43 -17.28
CA ARG A 204 7.46 -12.53 -17.60
C ARG A 204 8.90 -12.12 -17.33
N VAL A 205 9.61 -12.91 -16.53
CA VAL A 205 11.04 -12.76 -16.26
C VAL A 205 11.79 -14.02 -16.67
N VAL A 206 13.01 -13.83 -17.13
CA VAL A 206 13.88 -14.91 -17.60
C VAL A 206 15.25 -14.85 -16.92
N PRO A 207 15.96 -15.97 -16.80
CA PRO A 207 17.33 -15.97 -16.29
C PRO A 207 18.22 -14.98 -17.03
N GLY A 208 18.99 -14.21 -16.28
CA GLY A 208 19.87 -13.18 -16.84
C GLY A 208 20.84 -12.62 -15.79
N PRO A 209 21.70 -11.66 -16.17
CA PRO A 209 22.70 -11.09 -15.25
C PRO A 209 22.11 -10.08 -14.26
N HIS A 210 20.91 -9.59 -14.50
CA HIS A 210 20.29 -8.52 -13.72
C HIS A 210 19.30 -9.05 -12.70
N PHE A 211 19.12 -8.29 -11.65
CA PHE A 211 18.03 -8.45 -10.70
C PHE A 211 16.84 -7.62 -11.18
N GLU A 212 15.71 -8.23 -11.46
CA GLU A 212 14.48 -7.60 -11.90
C GLU A 212 13.64 -7.20 -10.69
N ALA A 213 13.03 -6.01 -10.71
CA ALA A 213 12.07 -5.62 -9.69
C ALA A 213 10.95 -6.68 -9.59
N CYS A 214 10.65 -7.13 -8.38
CA CYS A 214 9.69 -8.22 -8.16
C CYS A 214 8.53 -7.79 -7.26
N ALA A 215 8.82 -7.37 -6.04
CA ALA A 215 7.81 -7.04 -5.05
C ALA A 215 8.30 -5.93 -4.11
N LEU A 216 7.34 -5.15 -3.59
CA LEU A 216 7.55 -4.22 -2.49
C LEU A 216 6.79 -4.75 -1.29
N ASP A 217 7.50 -5.10 -0.21
CA ASP A 217 6.91 -5.49 1.05
C ASP A 217 6.94 -4.32 2.03
N VAL A 218 5.77 -3.89 2.49
CA VAL A 218 5.62 -2.89 3.55
C VAL A 218 5.34 -3.63 4.85
N LEU A 219 6.12 -3.33 5.89
CA LEU A 219 6.07 -4.04 7.15
C LEU A 219 5.38 -3.19 8.23
N ARG A 220 4.43 -3.79 8.94
CA ARG A 220 3.97 -3.28 10.23
C ARG A 220 4.69 -4.02 11.33
N ILE A 221 5.30 -3.26 12.23
CA ILE A 221 6.06 -3.81 13.35
C ILE A 221 5.39 -3.37 14.66
N GLU A 222 5.14 -4.32 15.53
CA GLU A 222 4.60 -4.11 16.88
C GLU A 222 5.37 -4.99 17.85
N ASP A 223 5.77 -4.41 18.98
CA ASP A 223 6.50 -5.11 20.05
C ASP A 223 7.76 -5.86 19.53
N GLY A 224 8.45 -5.28 18.54
CA GLY A 224 9.68 -5.83 17.97
C GLY A 224 9.47 -7.04 17.04
N LEU A 225 8.24 -7.30 16.59
CA LEU A 225 7.88 -8.35 15.62
C LEU A 225 7.06 -7.77 14.47
N VAL A 226 7.19 -8.39 13.30
CA VAL A 226 6.34 -8.07 12.13
C VAL A 226 4.95 -8.65 12.35
N THR A 227 3.94 -7.80 12.42
CA THR A 227 2.53 -8.19 12.56
C THR A 227 1.78 -8.20 11.24
N GLU A 228 2.25 -7.43 10.24
CA GLU A 228 1.66 -7.43 8.92
C GLU A 228 2.73 -7.22 7.84
N VAL A 229 2.61 -7.96 6.75
CA VAL A 229 3.36 -7.78 5.51
C VAL A 229 2.35 -7.46 4.41
N THR A 230 2.43 -6.25 3.84
CA THR A 230 1.65 -5.90 2.65
C THR A 230 2.56 -5.93 1.43
N THR A 231 2.35 -6.90 0.56
CA THR A 231 3.15 -7.12 -0.64
C THR A 231 2.48 -6.49 -1.85
N PHE A 232 3.16 -5.59 -2.52
CA PHE A 232 2.75 -5.00 -3.80
C PHE A 232 3.61 -5.55 -4.93
N GLY A 233 3.05 -5.70 -6.12
CA GLY A 233 3.79 -6.04 -7.34
C GLY A 233 4.73 -4.91 -7.77
N ARG A 234 5.59 -5.19 -8.76
CA ARG A 234 6.59 -4.23 -9.27
C ARG A 234 6.01 -2.93 -9.84
N GLY A 235 4.74 -2.89 -10.20
CA GLY A 235 4.09 -1.72 -10.77
C GLY A 235 4.18 -0.45 -9.91
N VAL A 236 4.43 -0.57 -8.60
CA VAL A 236 4.59 0.58 -7.69
C VAL A 236 6.01 1.18 -7.71
N PHE A 237 7.02 0.48 -8.27
CA PHE A 237 8.42 0.90 -8.22
C PHE A 237 8.66 2.24 -8.90
N ALA A 238 8.10 2.42 -10.10
CA ALA A 238 8.25 3.68 -10.84
C ALA A 238 7.69 4.90 -10.07
N SER A 239 6.55 4.73 -9.39
CA SER A 239 5.92 5.80 -8.59
C SER A 239 6.73 6.17 -7.34
N LEU A 240 7.57 5.26 -6.86
CA LEU A 240 8.47 5.44 -5.72
C LEU A 240 9.89 5.86 -6.15
N GLY A 241 10.14 6.06 -7.44
CA GLY A 241 11.47 6.38 -7.97
C GLY A 241 12.48 5.23 -7.83
N LEU A 242 12.00 4.00 -7.67
CA LEU A 242 12.85 2.80 -7.57
C LEU A 242 13.20 2.27 -8.96
N PRO A 243 14.45 1.78 -9.17
CA PRO A 243 14.84 1.22 -10.46
C PRO A 243 14.09 -0.08 -10.78
N GLU A 244 13.84 -0.32 -12.05
CA GLU A 244 13.23 -1.59 -12.50
C GLU A 244 14.22 -2.76 -12.47
N ARG A 245 15.53 -2.48 -12.45
CA ARG A 245 16.66 -3.45 -12.45
C ARG A 245 17.81 -2.97 -11.58
N LEU A 246 18.51 -3.94 -11.01
CA LEU A 246 19.81 -3.74 -10.35
C LEU A 246 20.91 -4.48 -11.12
#